data_b9b31bb25956c40325f96e16b28a05c4
#
_entry.id   b9b31bb25956c40325f96e16b28a05c4
#
_cell.length_a   1.000
_cell.length_b   1.000
_cell.length_c   1.000
_cell.angle_alpha   90.00
_cell.angle_beta   90.00
_cell.angle_gamma   90.00
#
_symmetry.space_group_name_H-M   'P 1'
#
loop_
_entity.id
_entity.type
_entity.pdbx_description
1 polymer ?
#
loop_
_entity_poly.entity_id
_entity_poly.type
_entity_poly.pdbx_seq_one_letter_code
_entity_poly.pdbx_strand_id
1 'polypeptide(L)'
;MNQETIEAQYQGFVNQQLNLDLTRGKPCTEQLDLSNDLLSLDSMHLAQDGTDVRNYGGLKGIPEARALGSWLLDAPAENVIAGGNSSLNLMYLVLSWRMKQLQAEGAGHDPFTFICLVPGYDRHFTLCEHLGIKMKAVPLLDSGPDMAAIENLVREDASICGIWCVPKYSNPTGHTYSDDVVQRIAALPKLTPTPFLVMWDNAYAVHHLEDQEDRLANLFTLSANEGTQDDIAIFGSTSKITFAGAGVGFCALSDANLTRFERFMGEQMIGFDKVNQLKHAQFLSSPEKLASHMRAHRRILEPKFAEVYAALAPLAAAGLVEFTAPRGGYFVSVDLKRASAQAVVRLAAEAGVKLTPAGATYPYGQDPHDANLRIAPSFPKTEVLKQAMEVFACCVRLASLD
;
A
#
# COMPACT_ATOMS: atom_id res chain seq x y z
N MET A 1 -20.16 29.12 -11.39
CA MET A 1 -21.51 28.69 -10.97
C MET A 1 -21.86 29.56 -9.76
N ASN A 2 -23.07 30.11 -9.67
CA ASN A 2 -23.48 30.84 -8.47
C ASN A 2 -23.94 29.86 -7.37
N GLN A 3 -24.06 30.33 -6.14
CA GLN A 3 -24.42 29.52 -4.97
C GLN A 3 -25.75 28.76 -5.15
N GLU A 4 -26.79 29.44 -5.57
CA GLU A 4 -28.13 28.84 -5.78
C GLU A 4 -28.09 27.66 -6.77
N THR A 5 -27.26 27.77 -7.82
CA THR A 5 -27.09 26.68 -8.81
C THR A 5 -26.40 25.47 -8.20
N ILE A 6 -25.38 25.67 -7.34
CA ILE A 6 -24.66 24.59 -6.66
C ILE A 6 -25.57 23.89 -5.67
N GLU A 7 -26.32 24.65 -4.85
CA GLU A 7 -27.29 24.12 -3.89
C GLU A 7 -28.39 23.31 -4.56
N ALA A 8 -28.95 23.82 -5.68
CA ALA A 8 -29.95 23.09 -6.45
C ALA A 8 -29.40 21.80 -7.06
N GLN A 9 -28.17 21.82 -7.58
CA GLN A 9 -27.50 20.62 -8.09
C GLN A 9 -27.27 19.59 -6.98
N TYR A 10 -26.77 20.01 -5.83
CA TYR A 10 -26.57 19.17 -4.66
C TYR A 10 -27.88 18.51 -4.21
N GLN A 11 -28.94 19.30 -4.05
CA GLN A 11 -30.25 18.77 -3.68
C GLN A 11 -30.78 17.75 -4.72
N GLY A 12 -30.48 17.98 -6.01
CA GLY A 12 -30.76 17.02 -7.09
C GLY A 12 -30.05 15.67 -6.87
N PHE A 13 -28.82 15.66 -6.40
CA PHE A 13 -28.10 14.41 -6.06
C PHE A 13 -28.67 13.73 -4.81
N VAL A 14 -28.99 14.47 -3.75
CA VAL A 14 -29.60 13.92 -2.53
C VAL A 14 -30.91 13.21 -2.87
N ASN A 15 -31.74 13.80 -3.74
CA ASN A 15 -33.03 13.24 -4.15
C ASN A 15 -32.90 11.94 -4.99
N GLN A 16 -31.73 11.67 -5.59
CA GLN A 16 -31.49 10.45 -6.36
C GLN A 16 -31.26 9.22 -5.47
N GLN A 17 -31.04 9.40 -4.17
CA GLN A 17 -30.82 8.31 -3.21
C GLN A 17 -29.71 7.32 -3.65
N LEU A 18 -28.59 7.84 -4.11
CA LEU A 18 -27.46 7.07 -4.62
C LEU A 18 -26.86 6.17 -3.50
N ASN A 19 -26.16 5.10 -3.90
CA ASN A 19 -25.40 4.24 -2.99
C ASN A 19 -24.10 3.83 -3.67
N LEU A 20 -23.16 4.76 -3.75
CA LEU A 20 -21.89 4.63 -4.44
C LEU A 20 -20.74 4.57 -3.44
N ASP A 21 -19.72 3.74 -3.71
CA ASP A 21 -18.60 3.51 -2.78
C ASP A 21 -17.25 3.78 -3.45
N LEU A 22 -16.55 4.82 -3.01
CA LEU A 22 -15.20 5.20 -3.42
C LEU A 22 -14.16 4.93 -2.31
N THR A 23 -14.49 4.15 -1.28
CA THR A 23 -13.61 3.95 -0.11
C THR A 23 -12.48 2.96 -0.36
N ARG A 24 -12.69 1.97 -1.24
CA ARG A 24 -11.85 0.78 -1.31
C ARG A 24 -11.04 0.67 -2.59
N GLY A 25 -9.72 0.76 -2.46
CA GLY A 25 -8.76 0.38 -3.50
C GLY A 25 -8.63 -1.13 -3.63
N LYS A 26 -9.69 -1.80 -4.10
CA LYS A 26 -9.70 -3.24 -4.40
C LYS A 26 -9.95 -3.48 -5.89
N PRO A 27 -9.52 -4.63 -6.45
CA PRO A 27 -9.82 -4.98 -7.83
C PRO A 27 -11.32 -5.01 -8.09
N CYS A 28 -11.74 -4.53 -9.25
CA CYS A 28 -13.10 -4.72 -9.78
C CYS A 28 -13.30 -6.12 -10.34
N THR A 29 -14.54 -6.47 -10.67
CA THR A 29 -14.86 -7.81 -11.21
C THR A 29 -14.05 -8.13 -12.47
N GLU A 30 -13.94 -7.16 -13.40
CA GLU A 30 -13.21 -7.32 -14.66
C GLU A 30 -11.71 -7.60 -14.42
N GLN A 31 -11.11 -7.03 -13.37
CA GLN A 31 -9.73 -7.35 -12.98
C GLN A 31 -9.61 -8.75 -12.37
N LEU A 32 -10.59 -9.17 -11.56
CA LEU A 32 -10.62 -10.52 -10.98
C LEU A 32 -10.81 -11.57 -12.08
N ASP A 33 -11.65 -11.30 -13.08
CA ASP A 33 -11.91 -12.20 -14.21
C ASP A 33 -10.65 -12.51 -15.03
N LEU A 34 -9.66 -11.62 -15.07
CA LEU A 34 -8.36 -11.88 -15.69
C LEU A 34 -7.61 -13.09 -15.07
N SER A 35 -7.97 -13.47 -13.86
CA SER A 35 -7.33 -14.55 -13.10
C SER A 35 -8.20 -15.80 -12.95
N ASN A 36 -9.34 -15.89 -13.66
CA ASN A 36 -10.29 -17.00 -13.50
C ASN A 36 -9.67 -18.38 -13.83
N ASP A 37 -8.65 -18.43 -14.68
CA ASP A 37 -7.92 -19.65 -14.98
C ASP A 37 -7.28 -20.28 -13.74
N LEU A 38 -6.94 -19.47 -12.71
CA LEU A 38 -6.46 -19.99 -11.42
C LEU A 38 -7.46 -20.95 -10.74
N LEU A 39 -8.75 -20.76 -10.95
CA LEU A 39 -9.80 -21.60 -10.34
C LEU A 39 -9.85 -23.00 -10.97
N SER A 40 -9.46 -23.11 -12.25
CA SER A 40 -9.52 -24.36 -13.03
C SER A 40 -8.17 -25.03 -13.24
N LEU A 41 -7.06 -24.44 -12.71
CA LEU A 41 -5.76 -25.09 -12.79
C LEU A 41 -5.79 -26.43 -12.07
N ASP A 42 -5.61 -27.52 -12.84
CA ASP A 42 -5.31 -28.84 -12.29
C ASP A 42 -3.96 -28.76 -11.59
N SER A 43 -4.00 -28.78 -10.26
CA SER A 43 -2.78 -28.67 -9.49
C SER A 43 -1.98 -29.97 -9.61
N MET A 44 -0.81 -29.90 -10.21
CA MET A 44 0.26 -30.83 -9.85
C MET A 44 0.42 -30.72 -8.32
N HIS A 45 0.62 -31.83 -7.66
CA HIS A 45 0.74 -31.85 -6.20
C HIS A 45 2.19 -31.81 -5.70
N LEU A 46 3.16 -31.73 -6.61
CA LEU A 46 4.58 -31.65 -6.29
C LEU A 46 5.17 -30.32 -6.76
N ALA A 47 5.86 -29.63 -5.87
CA ALA A 47 6.70 -28.50 -6.17
C ALA A 47 8.00 -28.95 -6.87
N GLN A 48 8.79 -28.02 -7.41
CA GLN A 48 10.05 -28.31 -8.13
C GLN A 48 11.08 -29.04 -7.26
N ASP A 49 11.07 -28.84 -5.96
CA ASP A 49 11.95 -29.53 -5.00
C ASP A 49 11.43 -30.90 -4.55
N GLY A 50 10.31 -31.35 -5.09
CA GLY A 50 9.66 -32.60 -4.73
C GLY A 50 8.72 -32.51 -3.52
N THR A 51 8.52 -31.32 -2.94
CA THR A 51 7.60 -31.12 -1.82
C THR A 51 6.16 -31.42 -2.27
N ASP A 52 5.47 -32.33 -1.57
CA ASP A 52 4.04 -32.54 -1.75
C ASP A 52 3.29 -31.37 -1.07
N VAL A 53 2.70 -30.51 -1.91
CA VAL A 53 2.05 -29.26 -1.46
C VAL A 53 0.79 -29.50 -0.62
N ARG A 54 0.26 -30.74 -0.60
CA ARG A 54 -0.92 -31.14 0.15
C ARG A 54 -0.62 -31.42 1.63
N ASN A 55 0.67 -31.54 2.00
CA ASN A 55 1.09 -31.92 3.33
C ASN A 55 1.62 -30.73 4.15
N TYR A 56 1.88 -30.94 5.43
CA TYR A 56 2.46 -29.96 6.34
C TYR A 56 3.89 -29.55 5.96
N GLY A 57 4.36 -28.46 6.58
CA GLY A 57 5.75 -27.99 6.49
C GLY A 57 5.98 -26.91 5.44
N GLY A 58 7.24 -26.49 5.33
CA GLY A 58 7.65 -25.47 4.37
C GLY A 58 7.25 -24.04 4.78
N LEU A 59 7.71 -23.58 5.95
CA LEU A 59 7.41 -22.24 6.49
C LEU A 59 7.78 -21.10 5.54
N LYS A 60 8.80 -21.28 4.71
CA LYS A 60 9.20 -20.28 3.70
C LYS A 60 8.37 -20.34 2.42
N GLY A 61 7.50 -21.36 2.27
CA GLY A 61 6.78 -21.62 1.03
C GLY A 61 7.61 -22.40 -0.01
N ILE A 62 6.99 -22.73 -1.14
CA ILE A 62 7.62 -23.51 -2.20
C ILE A 62 8.56 -22.65 -3.05
N PRO A 63 9.61 -23.26 -3.69
CA PRO A 63 10.61 -22.50 -4.46
C PRO A 63 10.01 -21.64 -5.56
N GLU A 64 9.03 -22.13 -6.31
CA GLU A 64 8.39 -21.41 -7.41
C GLU A 64 7.61 -20.18 -6.94
N ALA A 65 6.94 -20.28 -5.79
CA ALA A 65 6.24 -19.14 -5.20
C ALA A 65 7.24 -18.10 -4.67
N ARG A 66 8.35 -18.54 -4.11
CA ARG A 66 9.43 -17.64 -3.69
C ARG A 66 10.08 -16.93 -4.88
N ALA A 67 10.24 -17.62 -6.00
CA ALA A 67 10.69 -17.02 -7.27
C ALA A 67 9.70 -15.94 -7.77
N LEU A 68 8.39 -16.21 -7.73
CA LEU A 68 7.38 -15.20 -8.03
C LEU A 68 7.50 -13.98 -7.09
N GLY A 69 7.67 -14.22 -5.79
CA GLY A 69 7.87 -13.16 -4.80
C GLY A 69 9.14 -12.35 -5.06
N SER A 70 10.23 -12.98 -5.53
CA SER A 70 11.48 -12.27 -5.84
C SER A 70 11.31 -11.23 -6.94
N TRP A 71 10.47 -11.47 -7.93
CA TRP A 71 10.17 -10.50 -9.00
C TRP A 71 9.37 -9.29 -8.49
N LEU A 72 8.51 -9.49 -7.49
CA LEU A 72 7.70 -8.42 -6.90
C LEU A 72 8.47 -7.58 -5.87
N LEU A 73 9.41 -8.22 -5.15
CA LEU A 73 10.14 -7.59 -4.05
C LEU A 73 11.52 -7.07 -4.47
N ASP A 74 11.97 -7.41 -5.67
CA ASP A 74 13.32 -7.12 -6.16
C ASP A 74 14.40 -7.61 -5.17
N ALA A 75 14.25 -8.86 -4.69
CA ALA A 75 15.11 -9.52 -3.72
C ALA A 75 15.41 -10.96 -4.17
N PRO A 76 16.55 -11.58 -3.79
CA PRO A 76 16.86 -12.96 -4.12
C PRO A 76 15.79 -13.93 -3.60
N ALA A 77 15.44 -14.96 -4.38
CA ALA A 77 14.38 -15.90 -4.01
C ALA A 77 14.68 -16.68 -2.71
N GLU A 78 15.95 -16.89 -2.39
CA GLU A 78 16.41 -17.50 -1.14
C GLU A 78 16.08 -16.64 0.10
N ASN A 79 15.94 -15.34 -0.08
CA ASN A 79 15.59 -14.38 0.97
C ASN A 79 14.07 -14.16 1.11
N VAL A 80 13.26 -14.73 0.19
CA VAL A 80 11.81 -14.54 0.16
C VAL A 80 11.08 -15.64 0.92
N ILE A 81 10.08 -15.22 1.68
CA ILE A 81 9.01 -16.08 2.23
C ILE A 81 7.75 -15.88 1.39
N ALA A 82 7.19 -16.96 0.86
CA ALA A 82 5.83 -17.00 0.34
C ALA A 82 4.89 -17.42 1.47
N GLY A 83 4.07 -16.49 1.92
CA GLY A 83 3.21 -16.65 3.10
C GLY A 83 1.76 -17.04 2.77
N GLY A 84 0.84 -16.58 3.60
CA GLY A 84 -0.60 -16.69 3.38
C GLY A 84 -1.12 -15.66 2.37
N ASN A 85 -2.42 -15.41 2.38
CA ASN A 85 -3.08 -14.54 1.40
C ASN A 85 -2.96 -13.03 1.68
N SER A 86 -2.20 -12.62 2.69
CA SER A 86 -2.12 -11.21 3.09
C SER A 86 -0.71 -10.79 3.48
N SER A 87 -0.13 -9.82 2.75
CA SER A 87 1.11 -9.16 3.17
C SER A 87 0.95 -8.41 4.49
N LEU A 88 -0.23 -7.87 4.80
CA LEU A 88 -0.51 -7.21 6.08
C LEU A 88 -0.34 -8.17 7.28
N ASN A 89 -0.70 -9.44 7.11
CA ASN A 89 -0.46 -10.45 8.14
C ASN A 89 1.03 -10.73 8.32
N LEU A 90 1.81 -10.82 7.23
CA LEU A 90 3.28 -10.94 7.31
C LEU A 90 3.91 -9.71 7.97
N MET A 91 3.44 -8.50 7.66
CA MET A 91 3.87 -7.27 8.33
C MET A 91 3.62 -7.33 9.84
N TYR A 92 2.44 -7.78 10.25
CA TYR A 92 2.12 -7.98 11.67
C TYR A 92 3.06 -8.99 12.33
N LEU A 93 3.35 -10.13 11.68
CA LEU A 93 4.24 -11.16 12.21
C LEU A 93 5.68 -10.64 12.35
N VAL A 94 6.21 -9.96 11.33
CA VAL A 94 7.55 -9.36 11.38
C VAL A 94 7.64 -8.30 12.46
N LEU A 95 6.66 -7.42 12.53
CA LEU A 95 6.64 -6.35 13.53
C LEU A 95 6.52 -6.91 14.96
N SER A 96 5.64 -7.89 15.18
CA SER A 96 5.47 -8.57 16.46
C SER A 96 6.77 -9.30 16.89
N TRP A 97 7.43 -9.97 15.96
CA TRP A 97 8.72 -10.61 16.19
C TRP A 97 9.78 -9.57 16.58
N ARG A 98 9.88 -8.46 15.85
CA ARG A 98 10.87 -7.41 16.12
C ARG A 98 10.63 -6.75 17.48
N MET A 99 9.37 -6.46 17.82
CA MET A 99 9.04 -5.88 19.13
C MET A 99 9.42 -6.82 20.29
N LYS A 100 9.18 -8.13 20.15
CA LYS A 100 9.63 -9.11 21.16
C LYS A 100 11.15 -9.14 21.30
N GLN A 101 11.90 -9.03 20.20
CA GLN A 101 13.37 -8.96 20.27
C GLN A 101 13.84 -7.71 21.01
N LEU A 102 13.32 -6.54 20.65
CA LEU A 102 13.69 -5.27 21.29
C LEU A 102 13.41 -5.28 22.80
N GLN A 103 12.28 -5.86 23.21
CA GLN A 103 11.92 -6.01 24.62
C GLN A 103 12.89 -6.98 25.35
N ALA A 104 13.26 -8.10 24.71
CA ALA A 104 14.17 -9.09 25.30
C ALA A 104 15.61 -8.57 25.42
N GLU A 105 16.05 -7.73 24.49
CA GLU A 105 17.37 -7.11 24.49
C GLU A 105 17.47 -5.92 25.44
N GLY A 106 16.36 -5.56 26.11
CA GLY A 106 16.35 -4.41 27.01
C GLY A 106 16.58 -3.08 26.30
N ALA A 107 16.21 -2.99 25.04
CA ALA A 107 16.35 -1.79 24.19
C ALA A 107 15.44 -0.64 24.64
N GLY A 108 15.16 -0.57 25.87
CA GLY A 108 14.93 0.48 26.85
C GLY A 108 13.82 1.51 26.61
N HIS A 109 13.11 1.51 25.52
CA HIS A 109 12.07 2.50 25.28
C HIS A 109 10.69 1.83 25.14
N ASP A 110 9.86 1.99 26.15
CA ASP A 110 8.45 1.64 26.12
C ASP A 110 7.65 2.94 26.34
N PRO A 111 6.82 3.35 25.38
CA PRO A 111 6.52 2.71 24.09
C PRO A 111 7.51 3.05 22.96
N PHE A 112 7.74 2.11 22.05
CA PHE A 112 8.47 2.33 20.80
C PHE A 112 7.74 3.31 19.89
N THR A 113 8.49 4.02 19.04
CA THR A 113 7.94 4.99 18.10
C THR A 113 8.33 4.62 16.66
N PHE A 114 7.36 4.67 15.74
CA PHE A 114 7.59 4.52 14.29
C PHE A 114 7.32 5.82 13.55
N ILE A 115 8.15 6.13 12.57
CA ILE A 115 7.89 7.19 11.61
C ILE A 115 6.83 6.69 10.64
N CYS A 116 5.77 7.48 10.48
CA CYS A 116 4.66 7.24 9.57
C CYS A 116 4.59 8.37 8.55
N LEU A 117 4.73 8.03 7.27
CA LEU A 117 4.67 9.00 6.18
C LEU A 117 3.23 9.40 5.92
N VAL A 118 2.99 10.70 5.74
CA VAL A 118 1.66 11.26 5.57
C VAL A 118 1.55 12.18 4.34
N PRO A 119 0.41 12.14 3.62
CA PRO A 119 -0.68 11.18 3.79
C PRO A 119 -0.22 9.76 3.47
N GLY A 120 -0.72 8.75 4.19
CA GLY A 120 -0.24 7.38 4.15
C GLY A 120 -1.31 6.31 4.24
N TYR A 121 -0.87 5.05 4.39
CA TYR A 121 -1.76 3.89 4.41
C TYR A 121 -2.30 3.60 5.82
N ASP A 122 -3.60 3.74 6.00
CA ASP A 122 -4.32 3.60 7.27
C ASP A 122 -4.07 2.27 8.00
N ARG A 123 -3.80 1.16 7.28
CA ARG A 123 -3.54 -0.15 7.92
C ARG A 123 -2.19 -0.22 8.62
N HIS A 124 -1.18 0.52 8.15
CA HIS A 124 0.09 0.64 8.87
C HIS A 124 -0.12 1.33 10.22
N PHE A 125 -0.96 2.36 10.25
CA PHE A 125 -1.28 3.10 11.48
C PHE A 125 -2.05 2.22 12.47
N THR A 126 -3.06 1.48 12.00
CA THR A 126 -3.81 0.57 12.86
C THR A 126 -2.96 -0.59 13.40
N LEU A 127 -1.94 -1.06 12.67
CA LEU A 127 -0.97 -2.03 13.20
C LEU A 127 -0.13 -1.43 14.34
N CYS A 128 0.33 -0.20 14.18
CA CYS A 128 1.05 0.51 15.25
C CYS A 128 0.18 0.66 16.50
N GLU A 129 -1.07 1.13 16.36
CA GLU A 129 -2.02 1.26 17.47
C GLU A 129 -2.25 -0.08 18.17
N HIS A 130 -2.49 -1.14 17.39
CA HIS A 130 -2.71 -2.49 17.93
C HIS A 130 -1.53 -3.02 18.76
N LEU A 131 -0.31 -2.69 18.35
CA LEU A 131 0.92 -3.13 19.02
C LEU A 131 1.43 -2.12 20.06
N GLY A 132 0.71 -1.04 20.33
CA GLY A 132 1.11 -0.01 21.28
C GLY A 132 2.32 0.83 20.83
N ILE A 133 2.60 0.86 19.53
CA ILE A 133 3.69 1.64 18.94
C ILE A 133 3.19 3.08 18.72
N LYS A 134 3.90 4.05 19.24
CA LYS A 134 3.64 5.48 18.96
C LYS A 134 3.96 5.81 17.51
N MET A 135 3.28 6.79 16.95
CA MET A 135 3.48 7.22 15.59
C MET A 135 3.93 8.67 15.51
N LYS A 136 4.97 8.92 14.72
CA LYS A 136 5.48 10.25 14.39
C LYS A 136 5.22 10.51 12.91
N ALA A 137 4.34 11.45 12.61
CA ALA A 137 4.02 11.82 11.23
C ALA A 137 5.16 12.64 10.60
N VAL A 138 5.54 12.29 9.36
CA VAL A 138 6.47 13.05 8.52
C VAL A 138 5.88 13.20 7.12
N PRO A 139 5.93 14.39 6.50
CA PRO A 139 5.35 14.60 5.17
C PRO A 139 6.01 13.74 4.08
N LEU A 140 5.20 13.25 3.16
CA LEU A 140 5.62 12.69 1.90
C LEU A 140 5.63 13.80 0.84
N LEU A 141 6.80 14.05 0.26
CA LEU A 141 7.05 15.02 -0.79
C LEU A 141 7.02 14.36 -2.18
N ASP A 142 7.20 15.12 -3.26
CA ASP A 142 7.12 14.62 -4.64
C ASP A 142 8.14 13.50 -4.96
N SER A 143 9.34 13.57 -4.39
CA SER A 143 10.41 12.60 -4.61
C SER A 143 10.51 11.50 -3.55
N GLY A 144 9.60 11.49 -2.58
CA GLY A 144 9.59 10.60 -1.40
C GLY A 144 9.48 11.37 -0.10
N PRO A 145 9.72 10.74 1.05
CA PRO A 145 9.60 11.40 2.36
C PRO A 145 10.60 12.56 2.54
N ASP A 146 10.27 13.49 3.44
CA ASP A 146 11.22 14.51 3.90
C ASP A 146 12.36 13.85 4.69
N MET A 147 13.39 13.46 3.97
CA MET A 147 14.54 12.76 4.55
C MET A 147 15.32 13.62 5.54
N ALA A 148 15.36 14.93 5.36
CA ALA A 148 16.05 15.82 6.31
C ALA A 148 15.34 15.81 7.68
N ALA A 149 14.02 15.90 7.68
CA ALA A 149 13.23 15.78 8.90
C ALA A 149 13.38 14.39 9.55
N ILE A 150 13.34 13.30 8.75
CA ILE A 150 13.49 11.93 9.24
C ILE A 150 14.86 11.72 9.90
N GLU A 151 15.94 12.08 9.23
CA GLU A 151 17.30 11.88 9.74
C GLU A 151 17.55 12.66 11.05
N ASN A 152 16.99 13.87 11.16
CA ASN A 152 17.07 14.66 12.40
C ASN A 152 16.30 13.97 13.53
N LEU A 153 15.06 13.54 13.27
CA LEU A 153 14.25 12.82 14.25
C LEU A 153 14.94 11.55 14.76
N VAL A 154 15.51 10.75 13.84
CA VAL A 154 16.20 9.49 14.18
C VAL A 154 17.46 9.72 15.03
N ARG A 155 18.17 10.83 14.81
CA ARG A 155 19.35 11.21 15.63
C ARG A 155 18.97 11.73 17.03
N GLU A 156 17.84 12.43 17.12
CA GLU A 156 17.45 13.17 18.33
C GLU A 156 16.57 12.35 19.27
N ASP A 157 15.79 11.41 18.74
CA ASP A 157 14.81 10.63 19.50
C ASP A 157 15.14 9.13 19.48
N ALA A 158 15.78 8.64 20.51
CA ALA A 158 16.16 7.23 20.67
C ALA A 158 14.94 6.28 20.80
N SER A 159 13.72 6.77 21.01
CA SER A 159 12.51 5.95 21.00
C SER A 159 12.10 5.50 19.60
N ILE A 160 12.60 6.19 18.56
CA ILE A 160 12.30 5.88 17.16
C ILE A 160 13.06 4.64 16.73
N CYS A 161 12.34 3.56 16.47
CA CYS A 161 12.90 2.25 16.12
C CYS A 161 12.39 1.70 14.77
N GLY A 162 11.73 2.53 13.95
CA GLY A 162 11.32 2.10 12.63
C GLY A 162 10.57 3.14 11.82
N ILE A 163 10.37 2.79 10.54
CA ILE A 163 9.67 3.60 9.55
C ILE A 163 8.79 2.73 8.65
N TRP A 164 7.60 3.22 8.30
CA TRP A 164 6.76 2.67 7.26
C TRP A 164 6.97 3.36 5.93
N CYS A 165 7.22 2.60 4.87
CA CYS A 165 7.41 3.10 3.51
C CYS A 165 6.49 2.37 2.52
N VAL A 166 5.82 3.11 1.63
CA VAL A 166 5.18 2.60 0.41
C VAL A 166 5.89 3.24 -0.77
N PRO A 167 6.98 2.64 -1.28
CA PRO A 167 8.00 3.37 -2.03
C PRO A 167 7.66 3.62 -3.50
N LYS A 168 6.78 2.82 -4.07
CA LYS A 168 6.38 2.95 -5.48
C LYS A 168 4.88 3.09 -5.57
N TYR A 169 4.44 4.13 -6.28
CA TYR A 169 3.01 4.45 -6.40
C TYR A 169 2.31 4.50 -5.05
N SER A 170 2.88 5.24 -4.10
CA SER A 170 2.48 5.33 -2.70
C SER A 170 0.97 5.47 -2.52
N ASN A 171 0.43 4.87 -1.49
CA ASN A 171 -0.95 5.03 -1.08
C ASN A 171 -1.07 6.16 -0.02
N PRO A 172 -1.78 7.27 -0.30
CA PRO A 172 -2.64 7.53 -1.47
C PRO A 172 -2.00 8.35 -2.60
N THR A 173 -0.79 8.88 -2.45
CA THR A 173 -0.24 9.95 -3.29
C THR A 173 0.19 9.51 -4.69
N GLY A 174 0.52 8.24 -4.86
CA GLY A 174 1.03 7.69 -6.11
C GLY A 174 2.49 8.07 -6.43
N HIS A 175 3.20 8.73 -5.51
CA HIS A 175 4.62 9.06 -5.68
C HIS A 175 5.49 7.79 -5.68
N THR A 176 6.59 7.86 -6.43
CA THR A 176 7.67 6.86 -6.40
C THR A 176 8.93 7.54 -5.84
N TYR A 177 9.61 6.88 -4.91
CA TYR A 177 10.81 7.44 -4.26
C TYR A 177 11.96 7.54 -5.24
N SER A 178 12.70 8.65 -5.18
CA SER A 178 13.93 8.84 -5.95
C SER A 178 15.05 7.94 -5.46
N ASP A 179 16.05 7.70 -6.31
CA ASP A 179 17.22 6.88 -5.98
C ASP A 179 17.97 7.44 -4.75
N ASP A 180 18.08 8.78 -4.62
CA ASP A 180 18.66 9.44 -3.44
C ASP A 180 17.90 9.12 -2.16
N VAL A 181 16.57 9.21 -2.20
CA VAL A 181 15.72 8.88 -1.05
C VAL A 181 15.90 7.42 -0.64
N VAL A 182 15.90 6.48 -1.58
CA VAL A 182 16.09 5.05 -1.26
C VAL A 182 17.47 4.80 -0.66
N GLN A 183 18.53 5.43 -1.21
CA GLN A 183 19.88 5.35 -0.65
C GLN A 183 19.95 5.86 0.80
N ARG A 184 19.30 7.00 1.09
CA ARG A 184 19.25 7.58 2.44
C ARG A 184 18.46 6.71 3.41
N ILE A 185 17.35 6.09 2.95
CA ILE A 185 16.60 5.12 3.76
C ILE A 185 17.44 3.87 4.07
N ALA A 186 18.20 3.36 3.09
CA ALA A 186 19.11 2.24 3.32
C ALA A 186 20.16 2.56 4.40
N ALA A 187 20.66 3.79 4.48
CA ALA A 187 21.62 4.23 5.46
C ALA A 187 21.03 4.64 6.83
N LEU A 188 19.71 4.83 6.90
CA LEU A 188 19.01 5.39 8.07
C LEU A 188 19.28 4.64 9.39
N PRO A 189 19.34 3.28 9.43
CA PRO A 189 19.65 2.55 10.66
C PRO A 189 20.99 2.91 11.31
N LYS A 190 21.95 3.43 10.54
CA LYS A 190 23.26 3.85 11.07
C LYS A 190 23.22 5.15 11.89
N LEU A 191 22.13 5.91 11.79
CA LEU A 191 22.01 7.23 12.42
C LEU A 191 21.54 7.15 13.87
N THR A 192 21.14 5.97 14.34
CA THR A 192 20.66 5.74 15.69
C THR A 192 21.37 4.56 16.35
N PRO A 193 21.64 4.60 17.67
CA PRO A 193 22.11 3.43 18.41
C PRO A 193 20.98 2.41 18.69
N THR A 194 19.72 2.81 18.55
CA THR A 194 18.56 1.94 18.74
C THR A 194 18.38 1.04 17.52
N PRO A 195 18.18 -0.28 17.69
CA PRO A 195 17.90 -1.16 16.57
C PRO A 195 16.70 -0.65 15.78
N PHE A 196 16.87 -0.43 14.49
CA PHE A 196 15.90 0.20 13.61
C PHE A 196 15.25 -0.82 12.67
N LEU A 197 14.04 -0.57 12.18
CA LEU A 197 13.38 -1.42 11.19
C LEU A 197 12.73 -0.59 10.08
N VAL A 198 13.16 -0.81 8.84
CA VAL A 198 12.50 -0.27 7.66
C VAL A 198 11.44 -1.28 7.19
N MET A 199 10.15 -0.92 7.32
CA MET A 199 9.02 -1.68 6.81
C MET A 199 8.69 -1.17 5.40
N TRP A 200 9.12 -1.93 4.37
CA TRP A 200 9.06 -1.53 2.96
C TRP A 200 7.93 -2.25 2.23
N ASP A 201 6.74 -1.64 2.21
CA ASP A 201 5.54 -2.20 1.58
C ASP A 201 5.49 -1.84 0.09
N ASN A 202 6.03 -2.72 -0.76
CA ASN A 202 6.04 -2.56 -2.22
C ASN A 202 4.77 -3.14 -2.88
N ALA A 203 3.61 -2.79 -2.34
CA ALA A 203 2.30 -3.31 -2.76
C ALA A 203 1.95 -3.03 -4.22
N TYR A 204 2.57 -2.02 -4.84
CA TYR A 204 2.26 -1.55 -6.20
C TYR A 204 3.42 -1.70 -7.17
N ALA A 205 4.39 -2.55 -6.89
CA ALA A 205 5.62 -2.73 -7.67
C ALA A 205 5.41 -2.81 -9.20
N VAL A 206 4.33 -3.46 -9.63
CA VAL A 206 4.00 -3.78 -11.03
C VAL A 206 2.70 -3.13 -11.53
N HIS A 207 2.15 -2.17 -10.79
CA HIS A 207 0.82 -1.57 -11.07
C HIS A 207 0.94 -0.27 -11.89
N HIS A 208 1.53 -0.36 -13.07
CA HIS A 208 1.71 0.79 -13.96
C HIS A 208 0.40 1.16 -14.66
N LEU A 209 0.12 2.45 -14.79
CA LEU A 209 -1.00 3.02 -15.57
C LEU A 209 -0.54 3.59 -16.91
N GLU A 210 0.78 3.69 -17.14
CA GLU A 210 1.38 4.21 -18.36
C GLU A 210 2.38 3.22 -18.95
N ASP A 211 2.82 3.43 -20.22
CA ASP A 211 3.84 2.59 -20.85
C ASP A 211 5.22 2.81 -20.24
N GLN A 212 5.49 4.03 -19.82
CA GLN A 212 6.72 4.35 -19.10
C GLN A 212 6.54 4.06 -17.62
N GLU A 213 7.20 3.03 -17.15
CA GLU A 213 7.19 2.62 -15.76
C GLU A 213 8.09 3.54 -14.92
N ASP A 214 7.64 3.83 -13.68
CA ASP A 214 8.54 4.43 -12.70
C ASP A 214 9.59 3.41 -12.27
N ARG A 215 10.84 3.85 -12.19
CA ARG A 215 11.92 3.05 -11.65
C ARG A 215 12.04 3.29 -10.14
N LEU A 216 12.22 2.22 -9.38
CA LEU A 216 12.55 2.26 -7.97
C LEU A 216 13.93 1.62 -7.77
N ALA A 217 14.81 2.28 -7.02
CA ALA A 217 16.10 1.70 -6.66
C ALA A 217 15.92 0.47 -5.75
N ASN A 218 16.82 -0.50 -5.86
CA ASN A 218 16.75 -1.75 -5.14
C ASN A 218 17.23 -1.58 -3.68
N LEU A 219 16.28 -1.49 -2.75
CA LEU A 219 16.58 -1.32 -1.32
C LEU A 219 17.38 -2.51 -0.75
N PHE A 220 17.09 -3.75 -1.19
CA PHE A 220 17.79 -4.94 -0.69
C PHE A 220 19.28 -4.87 -0.98
N THR A 221 19.66 -4.50 -2.21
CA THR A 221 21.05 -4.31 -2.61
C THR A 221 21.69 -3.12 -1.90
N LEU A 222 21.00 -1.99 -1.82
CA LEU A 222 21.52 -0.78 -1.18
C LEU A 222 21.78 -0.99 0.31
N SER A 223 20.86 -1.66 1.02
CA SER A 223 21.04 -1.98 2.44
C SER A 223 22.19 -2.95 2.68
N ALA A 224 22.44 -3.91 1.77
CA ALA A 224 23.60 -4.79 1.85
C ALA A 224 24.92 -4.00 1.71
N ASN A 225 24.97 -3.04 0.77
CA ASN A 225 26.13 -2.16 0.58
C ASN A 225 26.36 -1.24 1.80
N GLU A 226 25.28 -0.83 2.47
CA GLU A 226 25.35 -0.03 3.70
C GLU A 226 25.62 -0.87 4.96
N GLY A 227 25.51 -2.21 4.90
CA GLY A 227 25.62 -3.08 6.07
C GLY A 227 24.41 -3.01 7.01
N THR A 228 23.24 -2.63 6.49
CA THR A 228 21.96 -2.46 7.22
C THR A 228 20.90 -3.47 6.79
N GLN A 229 21.27 -4.51 6.08
CA GLN A 229 20.33 -5.50 5.56
C GLN A 229 19.51 -6.23 6.63
N ASP A 230 20.01 -6.29 7.87
CA ASP A 230 19.28 -6.86 9.02
C ASP A 230 18.22 -5.91 9.59
N ASP A 231 18.20 -4.67 9.11
CA ASP A 231 17.28 -3.64 9.57
C ASP A 231 16.17 -3.35 8.56
N ILE A 232 15.98 -4.21 7.53
CA ILE A 232 14.94 -4.06 6.53
C ILE A 232 14.03 -5.28 6.46
N ALA A 233 12.76 -5.03 6.12
CA ALA A 233 11.79 -6.06 5.73
C ALA A 233 10.98 -5.53 4.54
N ILE A 234 10.98 -6.28 3.43
CA ILE A 234 10.31 -5.90 2.19
C ILE A 234 9.07 -6.76 2.01
N PHE A 235 7.94 -6.16 1.65
CA PHE A 235 6.66 -6.84 1.51
C PHE A 235 6.01 -6.58 0.16
N GLY A 236 5.23 -7.55 -0.28
CA GLY A 236 4.37 -7.45 -1.45
C GLY A 236 3.34 -8.57 -1.47
N SER A 237 2.46 -8.56 -2.45
CA SER A 237 1.45 -9.62 -2.59
C SER A 237 0.87 -9.67 -4.00
N THR A 238 0.21 -10.78 -4.30
CA THR A 238 -0.63 -10.89 -5.51
C THR A 238 -2.07 -10.42 -5.30
N SER A 239 -2.41 -9.85 -4.15
CA SER A 239 -3.79 -9.48 -3.79
C SER A 239 -4.46 -8.52 -4.77
N LYS A 240 -3.70 -7.67 -5.46
CA LYS A 240 -4.19 -6.76 -6.49
C LYS A 240 -3.76 -7.18 -7.91
N ILE A 241 -3.12 -8.36 -8.02
CA ILE A 241 -2.65 -8.96 -9.27
C ILE A 241 -3.60 -10.07 -9.70
N THR A 242 -4.00 -10.93 -8.75
CA THR A 242 -4.90 -12.06 -8.95
C THR A 242 -6.18 -11.86 -8.14
N PHE A 243 -6.39 -12.66 -7.11
CA PHE A 243 -7.55 -12.58 -6.23
C PHE A 243 -7.21 -11.90 -4.91
N ALA A 244 -7.92 -10.83 -4.57
CA ALA A 244 -7.72 -10.14 -3.29
C ALA A 244 -8.03 -11.03 -2.06
N GLY A 245 -8.97 -11.97 -2.21
CA GLY A 245 -9.35 -12.90 -1.15
C GLY A 245 -8.51 -14.17 -1.07
N ALA A 246 -7.73 -14.48 -2.11
CA ALA A 246 -6.98 -15.73 -2.26
C ALA A 246 -5.62 -15.52 -2.94
N GLY A 247 -4.97 -14.39 -2.71
CA GLY A 247 -3.64 -14.11 -3.21
C GLY A 247 -2.54 -14.84 -2.43
N VAL A 248 -1.29 -14.45 -2.68
CA VAL A 248 -0.10 -14.87 -1.92
C VAL A 248 0.62 -13.61 -1.44
N GLY A 249 0.90 -13.53 -0.15
CA GLY A 249 1.73 -12.50 0.45
C GLY A 249 3.20 -12.91 0.46
N PHE A 250 4.08 -11.95 0.30
CA PHE A 250 5.52 -12.18 0.30
C PHE A 250 6.23 -11.25 1.28
N CYS A 251 7.33 -11.74 1.85
CA CYS A 251 8.24 -10.97 2.67
C CYS A 251 9.68 -11.34 2.32
N ALA A 252 10.57 -10.35 2.16
CA ALA A 252 12.01 -10.59 2.02
C ALA A 252 12.76 -10.04 3.22
N LEU A 253 13.70 -10.83 3.73
CA LEU A 253 14.57 -10.54 4.88
C LEU A 253 16.02 -10.93 4.55
N SER A 254 16.98 -10.39 5.30
CA SER A 254 18.37 -10.88 5.26
C SER A 254 18.46 -12.36 5.68
N ASP A 255 19.54 -13.04 5.32
CA ASP A 255 19.76 -14.46 5.69
C ASP A 255 19.66 -14.70 7.20
N ALA A 256 20.26 -13.80 7.99
CA ALA A 256 20.25 -13.90 9.44
C ALA A 256 18.81 -13.75 10.00
N ASN A 257 18.08 -12.75 9.52
CA ASN A 257 16.71 -12.51 9.97
C ASN A 257 15.74 -13.55 9.43
N LEU A 258 15.93 -14.05 8.20
CA LEU A 258 15.14 -15.13 7.66
C LEU A 258 15.15 -16.37 8.55
N THR A 259 16.35 -16.80 8.98
CA THR A 259 16.51 -17.94 9.87
C THR A 259 15.85 -17.73 11.23
N ARG A 260 16.02 -16.54 11.83
CA ARG A 260 15.41 -16.19 13.12
C ARG A 260 13.89 -16.08 13.03
N PHE A 261 13.40 -15.49 11.96
CA PHE A 261 11.98 -15.30 11.74
C PHE A 261 11.26 -16.62 11.39
N GLU A 262 11.90 -17.51 10.62
CA GLU A 262 11.39 -18.86 10.38
C GLU A 262 11.19 -19.64 11.70
N ARG A 263 12.14 -19.55 12.63
CA ARG A 263 12.00 -20.12 13.97
C ARG A 263 10.81 -19.53 14.74
N PHE A 264 10.66 -18.19 14.71
CA PHE A 264 9.54 -17.50 15.35
C PHE A 264 8.18 -17.93 14.76
N MET A 265 8.10 -18.06 13.43
CA MET A 265 6.87 -18.58 12.79
C MET A 265 6.59 -20.02 13.18
N GLY A 266 7.63 -20.86 13.28
CA GLY A 266 7.51 -22.27 13.66
C GLY A 266 6.92 -22.51 15.07
N GLU A 267 6.98 -21.50 15.93
CA GLU A 267 6.32 -21.52 17.25
C GLU A 267 4.80 -21.30 17.16
N GLN A 268 4.28 -20.84 16.01
CA GLN A 268 2.90 -20.41 15.84
C GLN A 268 2.16 -21.18 14.73
N MET A 269 2.89 -21.73 13.74
CA MET A 269 2.31 -22.41 12.59
C MET A 269 3.26 -23.48 12.05
N ILE A 270 2.73 -24.40 11.25
CA ILE A 270 3.52 -25.45 10.59
C ILE A 270 3.87 -25.08 9.15
N GLY A 271 3.10 -24.27 8.50
CA GLY A 271 3.29 -23.79 7.12
C GLY A 271 2.08 -23.07 6.58
N PHE A 272 2.25 -22.51 5.40
CA PHE A 272 1.22 -21.78 4.65
C PHE A 272 0.55 -22.68 3.60
N ASP A 273 -0.48 -22.17 2.93
CA ASP A 273 -1.21 -22.83 1.85
C ASP A 273 -0.34 -22.98 0.58
N LYS A 274 0.36 -24.11 0.48
CA LYS A 274 1.23 -24.41 -0.66
C LYS A 274 0.47 -24.78 -1.94
N VAL A 275 -0.79 -25.24 -1.81
CA VAL A 275 -1.64 -25.52 -2.99
C VAL A 275 -1.93 -24.21 -3.73
N ASN A 276 -2.32 -23.16 -2.98
CA ASN A 276 -2.55 -21.84 -3.54
C ASN A 276 -1.26 -21.21 -4.10
N GLN A 277 -0.13 -21.40 -3.40
CA GLN A 277 1.18 -20.94 -3.87
C GLN A 277 1.55 -21.58 -5.22
N LEU A 278 1.37 -22.90 -5.36
CA LEU A 278 1.68 -23.61 -6.59
C LEU A 278 0.81 -23.15 -7.77
N LYS A 279 -0.50 -22.96 -7.54
CA LYS A 279 -1.41 -22.40 -8.55
C LYS A 279 -0.95 -21.02 -9.04
N HIS A 280 -0.59 -20.13 -8.12
CA HIS A 280 -0.09 -18.80 -8.48
C HIS A 280 1.22 -18.86 -9.25
N ALA A 281 2.15 -19.71 -8.85
CA ALA A 281 3.43 -19.89 -9.54
C ALA A 281 3.25 -20.47 -10.95
N GLN A 282 2.28 -21.35 -11.17
CA GLN A 282 1.93 -21.87 -12.50
C GLN A 282 1.27 -20.81 -13.38
N PHE A 283 0.35 -20.05 -12.82
CA PHE A 283 -0.38 -19.00 -13.54
C PHE A 283 0.54 -17.83 -13.93
N LEU A 284 1.37 -17.35 -13.01
CA LEU A 284 2.35 -16.27 -13.22
C LEU A 284 3.76 -16.85 -13.34
N SER A 285 3.97 -17.77 -14.29
CA SER A 285 5.16 -18.64 -14.33
C SER A 285 6.44 -17.98 -14.87
N SER A 286 6.38 -16.71 -15.27
CA SER A 286 7.56 -15.92 -15.66
C SER A 286 7.31 -14.41 -15.49
N PRO A 287 8.38 -13.57 -15.43
CA PRO A 287 8.26 -12.13 -15.45
C PRO A 287 7.45 -11.59 -16.64
N GLU A 288 7.58 -12.20 -17.83
CA GLU A 288 6.87 -11.78 -19.04
C GLU A 288 5.37 -12.06 -18.93
N LYS A 289 4.97 -13.19 -18.33
CA LYS A 289 3.56 -13.50 -18.05
C LYS A 289 2.99 -12.54 -17.02
N LEU A 290 3.71 -12.26 -15.95
CA LEU A 290 3.33 -11.25 -14.96
C LEU A 290 3.15 -9.88 -15.62
N ALA A 291 4.11 -9.42 -16.41
CA ALA A 291 4.02 -8.14 -17.11
C ALA A 291 2.85 -8.10 -18.11
N SER A 292 2.60 -9.20 -18.85
CA SER A 292 1.45 -9.29 -19.75
C SER A 292 0.12 -9.22 -19.01
N HIS A 293 0.01 -9.91 -17.88
CA HIS A 293 -1.16 -9.88 -17.01
C HIS A 293 -1.42 -8.47 -16.46
N MET A 294 -0.38 -7.79 -16.01
CA MET A 294 -0.49 -6.42 -15.50
C MET A 294 -0.85 -5.39 -16.58
N ARG A 295 -0.42 -5.59 -17.84
CA ARG A 295 -0.92 -4.77 -18.96
C ARG A 295 -2.42 -4.93 -19.20
N ALA A 296 -2.99 -6.10 -18.95
CA ALA A 296 -4.45 -6.29 -19.01
C ALA A 296 -5.15 -5.55 -17.87
N HIS A 297 -4.62 -5.57 -16.65
CA HIS A 297 -5.11 -4.74 -15.53
C HIS A 297 -5.10 -3.25 -15.87
N ARG A 298 -4.01 -2.76 -16.43
CA ARG A 298 -3.87 -1.36 -16.84
C ARG A 298 -4.98 -0.91 -17.77
N ARG A 299 -5.31 -1.70 -18.80
CA ARG A 299 -6.37 -1.37 -19.78
C ARG A 299 -7.74 -1.16 -19.11
N ILE A 300 -7.96 -1.81 -17.97
CA ILE A 300 -9.19 -1.66 -17.17
C ILE A 300 -9.12 -0.41 -16.29
N LEU A 301 -7.95 -0.12 -15.71
CA LEU A 301 -7.80 0.95 -14.72
C LEU A 301 -7.59 2.33 -15.34
N GLU A 302 -6.81 2.43 -16.42
CA GLU A 302 -6.46 3.70 -17.07
C GLU A 302 -7.69 4.57 -17.38
N PRO A 303 -8.78 4.08 -17.98
CA PRO A 303 -9.98 4.88 -18.23
C PRO A 303 -10.64 5.39 -16.95
N LYS A 304 -10.58 4.63 -15.86
CA LYS A 304 -11.16 5.03 -14.57
C LYS A 304 -10.39 6.18 -13.93
N PHE A 305 -9.06 6.15 -14.01
CA PHE A 305 -8.23 7.27 -13.56
C PHE A 305 -8.47 8.52 -14.40
N ALA A 306 -8.64 8.38 -15.71
CA ALA A 306 -8.97 9.49 -16.61
C ALA A 306 -10.27 10.19 -16.21
N GLU A 307 -11.32 9.45 -15.83
CA GLU A 307 -12.59 10.03 -15.34
C GLU A 307 -12.38 10.82 -14.03
N VAL A 308 -11.56 10.33 -13.11
CA VAL A 308 -11.23 11.07 -11.88
C VAL A 308 -10.50 12.36 -12.21
N TYR A 309 -9.49 12.31 -13.07
CA TYR A 309 -8.74 13.52 -13.46
C TYR A 309 -9.63 14.54 -14.18
N ALA A 310 -10.52 14.08 -15.07
CA ALA A 310 -11.46 14.95 -15.77
C ALA A 310 -12.41 15.67 -14.80
N ALA A 311 -12.83 15.01 -13.72
CA ALA A 311 -13.70 15.61 -12.70
C ALA A 311 -12.94 16.59 -11.78
N LEU A 312 -11.67 16.32 -11.47
CA LEU A 312 -10.84 17.13 -10.57
C LEU A 312 -10.24 18.36 -11.26
N ALA A 313 -9.92 18.28 -12.54
CA ALA A 313 -9.27 19.37 -13.27
C ALA A 313 -10.01 20.72 -13.19
N PRO A 314 -11.35 20.80 -13.34
CA PRO A 314 -12.08 22.06 -13.18
C PRO A 314 -12.05 22.60 -11.73
N LEU A 315 -11.94 21.74 -10.72
CA LEU A 315 -11.82 22.15 -9.32
C LEU A 315 -10.42 22.72 -9.04
N ALA A 316 -9.40 22.09 -9.58
CA ALA A 316 -8.01 22.57 -9.49
C ALA A 316 -7.83 23.91 -10.21
N ALA A 317 -8.40 24.07 -11.41
CA ALA A 317 -8.40 25.34 -12.14
C ALA A 317 -9.11 26.47 -11.38
N ALA A 318 -10.09 26.13 -10.54
CA ALA A 318 -10.79 27.08 -9.66
C ALA A 318 -10.06 27.32 -8.33
N GLY A 319 -8.91 26.68 -8.08
CA GLY A 319 -8.14 26.80 -6.82
C GLY A 319 -8.86 26.21 -5.61
N LEU A 320 -9.72 25.20 -5.84
CA LEU A 320 -10.46 24.51 -4.77
C LEU A 320 -9.75 23.27 -4.27
N VAL A 321 -8.97 22.60 -5.14
CA VAL A 321 -8.22 21.39 -4.81
C VAL A 321 -6.83 21.43 -5.45
N GLU A 322 -5.92 20.67 -4.85
CA GLU A 322 -4.75 20.08 -5.52
C GLU A 322 -4.92 18.57 -5.54
N PHE A 323 -4.42 17.90 -6.55
CA PHE A 323 -4.50 16.44 -6.62
C PHE A 323 -3.29 15.84 -7.32
N THR A 324 -2.98 14.61 -6.97
CA THR A 324 -1.92 13.84 -7.61
C THR A 324 -2.43 13.17 -8.89
N ALA A 325 -1.57 13.10 -9.92
CA ALA A 325 -1.84 12.36 -11.15
C ALA A 325 -0.80 11.23 -11.28
N PRO A 326 -0.97 10.12 -10.52
CA PRO A 326 0.02 9.07 -10.46
C PRO A 326 0.12 8.28 -11.76
N ARG A 327 1.32 7.79 -12.07
CA ARG A 327 1.62 6.93 -13.22
C ARG A 327 1.40 5.45 -12.92
N GLY A 328 0.91 5.14 -11.71
CA GLY A 328 0.61 3.79 -11.25
C GLY A 328 -0.11 3.77 -9.91
N GLY A 329 -0.38 2.58 -9.42
CA GLY A 329 -1.08 2.39 -8.15
C GLY A 329 -2.61 2.36 -8.26
N TYR A 330 -3.28 2.63 -7.14
CA TYR A 330 -4.74 2.43 -7.02
C TYR A 330 -5.50 3.66 -6.51
N PHE A 331 -4.80 4.78 -6.27
CA PHE A 331 -5.40 5.92 -5.58
C PHE A 331 -5.02 7.25 -6.23
N VAL A 332 -5.87 8.24 -5.98
CA VAL A 332 -5.59 9.66 -6.21
C VAL A 332 -5.72 10.38 -4.88
N SER A 333 -4.70 11.13 -4.50
CA SER A 333 -4.73 12.02 -3.33
C SER A 333 -5.27 13.37 -3.74
N VAL A 334 -6.18 13.91 -2.94
CA VAL A 334 -6.81 15.22 -3.16
C VAL A 334 -6.65 16.05 -1.91
N ASP A 335 -6.05 17.23 -2.02
CA ASP A 335 -5.92 18.21 -0.94
C ASP A 335 -6.87 19.38 -1.21
N LEU A 336 -7.82 19.57 -0.29
CA LEU A 336 -8.78 20.66 -0.34
C LEU A 336 -8.10 21.98 0.08
N LYS A 337 -8.39 23.06 -0.64
CA LYS A 337 -7.75 24.37 -0.37
C LYS A 337 -8.63 25.35 0.42
N ARG A 338 -9.93 25.13 0.43
CA ARG A 338 -10.90 26.03 1.08
C ARG A 338 -11.93 25.28 1.92
N ALA A 339 -12.27 24.06 1.53
CA ALA A 339 -13.24 23.23 2.24
C ALA A 339 -12.57 22.35 3.29
N SER A 340 -13.28 21.98 4.33
CA SER A 340 -12.89 20.94 5.29
C SER A 340 -13.16 19.55 4.69
N ALA A 341 -12.23 18.60 4.89
CA ALA A 341 -12.41 17.22 4.44
C ALA A 341 -13.63 16.57 5.13
N GLN A 342 -13.84 16.85 6.42
CA GLN A 342 -15.01 16.36 7.16
C GLN A 342 -16.32 16.87 6.55
N ALA A 343 -16.39 18.14 6.14
CA ALA A 343 -17.58 18.71 5.49
C ALA A 343 -17.87 18.02 4.15
N VAL A 344 -16.83 17.84 3.30
CA VAL A 344 -16.98 17.17 2.00
C VAL A 344 -17.41 15.72 2.18
N VAL A 345 -16.81 14.97 3.11
CA VAL A 345 -17.20 13.59 3.39
C VAL A 345 -18.64 13.48 3.87
N ARG A 346 -19.09 14.39 4.75
CA ARG A 346 -20.46 14.43 5.23
C ARG A 346 -21.45 14.72 4.09
N LEU A 347 -21.21 15.78 3.30
CA LEU A 347 -22.07 16.13 2.16
C LEU A 347 -22.13 15.00 1.13
N ALA A 348 -21.00 14.36 0.82
CA ALA A 348 -20.96 13.23 -0.10
C ALA A 348 -21.80 12.04 0.42
N ALA A 349 -21.70 11.75 1.72
CA ALA A 349 -22.49 10.69 2.35
C ALA A 349 -24.01 10.98 2.31
N GLU A 350 -24.42 12.23 2.57
CA GLU A 350 -25.81 12.67 2.46
C GLU A 350 -26.34 12.54 1.02
N ALA A 351 -25.48 12.80 0.03
CA ALA A 351 -25.80 12.61 -1.40
C ALA A 351 -25.60 11.15 -1.89
N GLY A 352 -25.33 10.20 -0.98
CA GLY A 352 -25.24 8.78 -1.26
C GLY A 352 -23.90 8.31 -1.84
N VAL A 353 -22.82 9.06 -1.65
CA VAL A 353 -21.45 8.67 -2.03
C VAL A 353 -20.60 8.47 -0.78
N LYS A 354 -20.10 7.24 -0.58
CA LYS A 354 -19.19 6.91 0.52
C LYS A 354 -17.75 7.21 0.10
N LEU A 355 -17.09 8.07 0.87
CA LEU A 355 -15.67 8.37 0.78
C LEU A 355 -14.92 7.72 1.95
N THR A 356 -13.60 7.55 1.81
CA THR A 356 -12.73 7.22 2.94
C THR A 356 -12.92 8.31 4.03
N PRO A 357 -13.02 7.96 5.31
CA PRO A 357 -13.19 8.94 6.36
C PRO A 357 -12.10 10.02 6.32
N ALA A 358 -12.47 11.26 6.60
CA ALA A 358 -11.52 12.34 6.75
C ALA A 358 -10.49 11.99 7.84
N GLY A 359 -9.22 12.31 7.61
CA GLY A 359 -8.13 11.97 8.52
C GLY A 359 -7.59 10.54 8.41
N ALA A 360 -8.25 9.62 7.69
CA ALA A 360 -7.82 8.21 7.61
C ALA A 360 -6.40 8.03 7.03
N THR A 361 -5.89 8.99 6.27
CA THR A 361 -4.54 8.99 5.70
C THR A 361 -3.47 9.52 6.65
N TYR A 362 -3.83 9.76 7.91
CA TYR A 362 -2.95 10.24 8.98
C TYR A 362 -3.03 9.35 10.22
N PRO A 363 -1.92 9.25 11.00
CA PRO A 363 -1.92 8.57 12.30
C PRO A 363 -3.05 9.05 13.20
N TYR A 364 -3.68 8.11 13.92
CA TYR A 364 -4.79 8.37 14.84
C TYR A 364 -6.04 9.01 14.20
N GLY A 365 -6.13 8.97 12.85
CA GLY A 365 -7.23 9.59 12.12
C GLY A 365 -7.22 11.13 12.17
N GLN A 366 -6.07 11.75 12.43
CA GLN A 366 -5.94 13.20 12.68
C GLN A 366 -5.11 13.87 11.58
N ASP A 367 -5.80 14.36 10.55
CA ASP A 367 -5.22 15.31 9.59
C ASP A 367 -5.21 16.71 10.24
N PRO A 368 -4.04 17.33 10.52
CA PRO A 368 -3.97 18.62 11.17
C PRO A 368 -4.57 19.77 10.36
N HIS A 369 -4.75 19.58 9.07
CA HIS A 369 -5.31 20.58 8.15
C HIS A 369 -6.75 20.27 7.74
N ASP A 370 -7.28 19.09 8.10
CA ASP A 370 -8.60 18.61 7.67
C ASP A 370 -8.83 18.80 6.17
N ALA A 371 -7.83 18.45 5.37
CA ALA A 371 -7.76 18.78 3.94
C ALA A 371 -7.59 17.58 3.01
N ASN A 372 -6.96 16.48 3.47
CA ASN A 372 -6.63 15.37 2.60
C ASN A 372 -7.76 14.37 2.46
N LEU A 373 -8.05 14.00 1.22
CA LEU A 373 -8.99 12.93 0.84
C LEU A 373 -8.34 11.95 -0.13
N ARG A 374 -8.66 10.66 0.03
CA ARG A 374 -8.23 9.58 -0.85
C ARG A 374 -9.38 9.11 -1.72
N ILE A 375 -9.20 9.16 -3.04
CA ILE A 375 -10.12 8.62 -4.03
C ILE A 375 -9.59 7.27 -4.54
N ALA A 376 -10.48 6.25 -4.55
CA ALA A 376 -10.18 4.90 -5.02
C ALA A 376 -10.97 4.57 -6.30
N PRO A 377 -10.40 4.81 -7.50
CA PRO A 377 -11.14 4.61 -8.76
C PRO A 377 -11.28 3.15 -9.18
N SER A 378 -10.49 2.22 -8.60
CA SER A 378 -10.34 0.87 -9.13
C SER A 378 -11.61 0.02 -9.09
N PHE A 379 -12.40 0.10 -8.03
CA PHE A 379 -13.51 -0.83 -7.78
C PHE A 379 -14.80 -0.52 -8.56
N PRO A 380 -15.36 0.72 -8.59
CA PRO A 380 -16.62 0.97 -9.27
C PRO A 380 -16.48 0.83 -10.79
N LYS A 381 -17.61 0.53 -11.46
CA LYS A 381 -17.68 0.64 -12.92
C LYS A 381 -17.47 2.09 -13.36
N THR A 382 -17.00 2.31 -14.58
CA THR A 382 -16.63 3.65 -15.07
C THR A 382 -17.80 4.64 -15.01
N GLU A 383 -19.01 4.23 -15.39
CA GLU A 383 -20.20 5.08 -15.34
C GLU A 383 -20.59 5.45 -13.90
N VAL A 384 -20.46 4.49 -12.98
CA VAL A 384 -20.71 4.69 -11.54
C VAL A 384 -19.66 5.64 -10.95
N LEU A 385 -18.40 5.45 -11.32
CA LEU A 385 -17.29 6.33 -10.91
C LEU A 385 -17.51 7.76 -11.39
N LYS A 386 -17.90 7.95 -12.65
CA LYS A 386 -18.20 9.27 -13.21
C LYS A 386 -19.29 9.98 -12.40
N GLN A 387 -20.41 9.29 -12.13
CA GLN A 387 -21.48 9.86 -11.31
C GLN A 387 -21.02 10.21 -9.90
N ALA A 388 -20.25 9.32 -9.26
CA ALA A 388 -19.71 9.58 -7.93
C ALA A 388 -18.77 10.79 -7.90
N MET A 389 -17.97 10.97 -8.95
CA MET A 389 -17.06 12.12 -9.06
C MET A 389 -17.80 13.43 -9.38
N GLU A 390 -18.94 13.39 -10.10
CA GLU A 390 -19.83 14.55 -10.26
C GLU A 390 -20.40 15.02 -8.92
N VAL A 391 -20.87 14.08 -8.08
CA VAL A 391 -21.32 14.35 -6.71
C VAL A 391 -20.18 14.92 -5.88
N PHE A 392 -19.01 14.28 -5.90
CA PHE A 392 -17.83 14.75 -5.18
C PHE A 392 -17.48 16.19 -5.56
N ALA A 393 -17.44 16.51 -6.86
CA ALA A 393 -17.12 17.85 -7.34
C ALA A 393 -18.16 18.90 -6.88
N CYS A 394 -19.43 18.53 -6.83
CA CYS A 394 -20.48 19.40 -6.29
C CYS A 394 -20.30 19.63 -4.79
N CYS A 395 -20.01 18.59 -4.00
CA CYS A 395 -19.77 18.70 -2.56
C CYS A 395 -18.54 19.58 -2.24
N VAL A 396 -17.46 19.46 -3.01
CA VAL A 396 -16.28 20.34 -2.85
C VAL A 396 -16.65 21.80 -3.12
N ARG A 397 -17.39 22.09 -4.18
CA ARG A 397 -17.84 23.47 -4.47
C ARG A 397 -18.74 24.01 -3.37
N LEU A 398 -19.70 23.20 -2.91
CA LEU A 398 -20.65 23.62 -1.88
C LEU A 398 -19.93 23.89 -0.55
N ALA A 399 -19.05 22.98 -0.11
CA ALA A 399 -18.28 23.14 1.11
C ALA A 399 -17.22 24.27 1.04
N SER A 400 -16.94 24.80 -0.15
CA SER A 400 -16.00 25.91 -0.35
C SER A 400 -16.67 27.28 -0.43
N LEU A 401 -18.01 27.35 -0.23
CA LEU A 401 -18.78 28.62 -0.19
C LEU A 401 -18.71 29.27 1.19
N ASP A 402 -18.49 28.48 2.23
CA ASP A 402 -18.33 28.89 3.62
C ASP A 402 -16.88 29.36 3.86
#